data_3aeda813cba7fc53eec36facdc231042
#
_entry.id   3aeda813cba7fc53eec36facdc231042
#
_cell.length_a   1.000
_cell.length_b   1.000
_cell.length_c   1.000
_cell.angle_alpha   90.00
_cell.angle_beta   90.00
_cell.angle_gamma   90.00
#
_symmetry.space_group_name_H-M   'P 1'
#
loop_
_entity.id
_entity.type
_entity.pdbx_description
1 polymer ?
#
loop_
_entity_poly.entity_id
_entity_poly.type
_entity_poly.pdbx_seq_one_letter_code
_entity_poly.pdbx_strand_id
1 'polypeptide(L)'
;MEFSEFSAILAQWCERRPLAPLDCWIDDANARLAVSGNGIRLSLDVLDPYDGSDPQRLDAVLSQGGAGVACACEGGLAIDPDTRCVVLVSWIPDPCNPTQLLERLERLANQRAAMLSLMQTSIRSATTSPSRSTLKTWQPGV
;
A
#
# COMPACT_ATOMS: atom_id res chain seq x y z
N MET A 1 4.09 -1.56 17.49
CA MET A 1 4.44 -2.96 17.75
C MET A 1 5.91 -3.15 17.47
N GLU A 2 6.62 -3.73 18.39
CA GLU A 2 8.03 -3.97 18.18
C GLU A 2 8.26 -5.16 17.27
N PHE A 3 9.40 -5.15 16.58
CA PHE A 3 9.75 -6.18 15.61
C PHE A 3 9.71 -7.58 16.21
N SER A 4 10.23 -7.73 17.42
CA SER A 4 10.27 -9.02 18.10
C SER A 4 8.88 -9.57 18.42
N GLU A 5 7.98 -8.71 18.85
CA GLU A 5 6.60 -9.07 19.12
C GLU A 5 5.87 -9.50 17.86
N PHE A 6 6.07 -8.73 16.80
CA PHE A 6 5.45 -9.00 15.52
C PHE A 6 5.94 -10.32 14.93
N SER A 7 7.23 -10.59 15.04
CA SER A 7 7.81 -11.85 14.60
C SER A 7 7.21 -13.04 15.33
N ALA A 8 7.01 -12.91 16.64
CA ALA A 8 6.40 -13.96 17.45
C ALA A 8 4.94 -14.20 17.05
N ILE A 9 4.20 -13.15 16.80
CA ILE A 9 2.80 -13.24 16.36
C ILE A 9 2.70 -13.96 15.01
N LEU A 10 3.58 -13.62 14.08
CA LEU A 10 3.63 -14.28 12.77
C LEU A 10 3.94 -15.77 12.91
N ALA A 11 4.89 -16.10 13.76
CA ALA A 11 5.25 -17.50 13.98
C ALA A 11 4.07 -18.31 14.53
N GLN A 12 3.36 -17.75 15.50
CA GLN A 12 2.18 -18.40 16.06
C GLN A 12 1.07 -18.56 15.03
N TRP A 13 0.85 -17.54 14.23
CA TRP A 13 -0.19 -17.58 13.20
C TRP A 13 0.12 -18.64 12.15
N CYS A 14 1.37 -18.76 11.76
CA CYS A 14 1.79 -19.76 10.78
C CYS A 14 1.57 -21.19 11.29
N GLU A 15 1.74 -21.40 12.57
CA GLU A 15 1.49 -22.71 13.18
C GLU A 15 0.02 -23.09 13.19
N ARG A 16 -0.86 -22.11 13.20
CA ARG A 16 -2.31 -22.31 13.33
C ARG A 16 -3.07 -22.21 12.02
N ARG A 17 -2.39 -22.13 10.89
CA ARG A 17 -3.06 -22.10 9.61
C ARG A 17 -3.91 -23.34 9.41
N PRO A 18 -5.07 -23.23 8.76
CA PRO A 18 -5.65 -22.12 7.99
C PRO A 18 -6.70 -21.30 8.74
N LEU A 19 -6.45 -20.99 9.96
CA LEU A 19 -7.42 -20.32 10.81
C LEU A 19 -7.71 -18.89 10.37
N ALA A 20 -8.30 -18.10 11.26
CA ALA A 20 -8.74 -16.75 10.97
C ALA A 20 -7.62 -15.87 10.39
N PRO A 21 -7.97 -14.87 9.56
CA PRO A 21 -6.98 -13.90 9.11
C PRO A 21 -6.30 -13.20 10.28
N LEU A 22 -5.04 -12.82 10.08
CA LEU A 22 -4.29 -12.04 11.05
C LEU A 22 -4.33 -10.58 10.65
N ASP A 23 -4.81 -9.73 11.55
CA ASP A 23 -4.76 -8.28 11.41
C ASP A 23 -3.73 -7.72 12.36
N CYS A 24 -2.89 -6.83 11.87
CA CYS A 24 -1.87 -6.18 12.68
C CYS A 24 -1.64 -4.76 12.16
N TRP A 25 -0.92 -3.96 12.95
CA TRP A 25 -0.62 -2.58 12.57
C TRP A 25 0.87 -2.47 12.32
N ILE A 26 1.22 -1.92 11.17
CA ILE A 26 2.58 -1.62 10.78
C ILE A 26 2.62 -0.12 10.56
N ASP A 27 3.43 0.58 11.34
CA ASP A 27 3.41 2.03 11.43
C ASP A 27 1.98 2.46 11.82
N ASP A 28 1.28 3.15 10.97
CA ASP A 28 -0.11 3.55 11.23
C ASP A 28 -1.08 2.94 10.22
N ALA A 29 -0.70 1.82 9.64
CA ALA A 29 -1.51 1.15 8.64
C ALA A 29 -1.88 -0.26 9.07
N ASN A 30 -3.09 -0.67 8.75
CA ASN A 30 -3.54 -2.04 8.99
C ASN A 30 -2.95 -2.97 7.94
N ALA A 31 -2.37 -4.05 8.40
CA ALA A 31 -1.88 -5.14 7.55
C ALA A 31 -2.71 -6.38 7.84
N ARG A 32 -3.11 -7.07 6.79
CA ARG A 32 -3.92 -8.27 6.91
C ARG A 32 -3.27 -9.43 6.15
N LEU A 33 -3.17 -10.56 6.84
CA LEU A 33 -2.68 -11.80 6.25
C LEU A 33 -3.82 -12.81 6.26
N ALA A 34 -4.06 -13.44 5.12
CA ALA A 34 -5.12 -14.43 5.01
C ALA A 34 -4.68 -15.57 4.10
N VAL A 35 -5.10 -16.78 4.46
CA VAL A 35 -4.88 -17.94 3.60
C VAL A 35 -5.75 -17.78 2.35
N SER A 36 -5.16 -17.94 1.19
CA SER A 36 -5.83 -17.75 -0.09
C SER A 36 -5.31 -18.81 -1.07
N GLY A 37 -6.17 -19.75 -1.41
CA GLY A 37 -5.76 -20.87 -2.25
C GLY A 37 -4.66 -21.69 -1.56
N ASN A 38 -3.57 -21.92 -2.26
CA ASN A 38 -2.40 -22.62 -1.72
C ASN A 38 -1.28 -21.65 -1.34
N GLY A 39 -1.64 -20.52 -0.79
CA GLY A 39 -0.68 -19.51 -0.37
C GLY A 39 -1.29 -18.55 0.63
N ILE A 40 -0.58 -17.46 0.87
CA ILE A 40 -0.99 -16.42 1.81
C ILE A 40 -1.06 -15.09 1.07
N ARG A 41 -2.18 -14.43 1.19
CA ARG A 41 -2.37 -13.07 0.68
C ARG A 41 -2.08 -12.08 1.79
N LEU A 42 -1.25 -11.10 1.47
CA LEU A 42 -0.93 -10.00 2.36
C LEU A 42 -1.55 -8.73 1.77
N SER A 43 -2.15 -7.92 2.61
CA SER A 43 -2.64 -6.62 2.19
C SER A 43 -2.26 -5.58 3.23
N LEU A 44 -1.90 -4.39 2.75
CA LEU A 44 -1.48 -3.28 3.60
C LEU A 44 -2.23 -2.03 3.14
N ASP A 45 -2.92 -1.38 4.06
CA ASP A 45 -3.70 -0.19 3.74
C ASP A 45 -2.80 0.96 3.28
N VAL A 46 -3.18 1.63 2.20
CA VAL A 46 -2.48 2.80 1.68
C VAL A 46 -3.33 4.05 1.89
N LEU A 47 -4.58 4.03 1.45
CA LEU A 47 -5.52 5.12 1.64
C LEU A 47 -6.79 4.58 2.29
N ASP A 48 -7.29 5.29 3.29
CA ASP A 48 -8.61 4.98 3.86
C ASP A 48 -9.72 5.35 2.87
N PRO A 49 -10.97 4.97 3.13
CA PRO A 49 -12.06 5.27 2.18
C PRO A 49 -12.25 6.76 1.94
N TYR A 50 -12.00 7.58 2.94
CA TYR A 50 -12.12 9.04 2.79
C TYR A 50 -11.06 9.58 1.84
N ASP A 51 -9.81 9.24 2.06
CA ASP A 51 -8.70 9.68 1.21
C ASP A 51 -8.78 9.04 -0.17
N GLY A 52 -9.23 7.80 -0.26
CA GLY A 52 -9.41 7.10 -1.52
C GLY A 52 -10.52 7.65 -2.38
N SER A 53 -11.44 8.41 -1.81
CA SER A 53 -12.49 9.09 -2.57
C SER A 53 -12.06 10.45 -3.09
N ASP A 54 -10.91 10.95 -2.66
CA ASP A 54 -10.33 12.19 -3.17
C ASP A 54 -9.65 11.90 -4.51
N PRO A 55 -10.17 12.44 -5.63
CA PRO A 55 -9.61 12.14 -6.95
C PRO A 55 -8.13 12.50 -7.07
N GLN A 56 -7.69 13.57 -6.41
CA GLN A 56 -6.32 14.02 -6.49
C GLN A 56 -5.38 13.02 -5.82
N ARG A 57 -5.75 12.53 -4.64
CA ARG A 57 -4.94 11.56 -3.92
C ARG A 57 -4.93 10.20 -4.60
N LEU A 58 -6.09 9.76 -5.05
CA LEU A 58 -6.20 8.49 -5.76
C LEU A 58 -5.38 8.50 -7.04
N ASP A 59 -5.50 9.57 -7.81
CA ASP A 59 -4.74 9.72 -9.05
C ASP A 59 -3.24 9.74 -8.78
N ALA A 60 -2.80 10.42 -7.73
CA ALA A 60 -1.39 10.48 -7.37
C ALA A 60 -0.85 9.10 -6.99
N VAL A 61 -1.61 8.33 -6.22
CA VAL A 61 -1.20 6.97 -5.84
C VAL A 61 -1.15 6.05 -7.06
N LEU A 62 -2.14 6.10 -7.92
CA LEU A 62 -2.17 5.27 -9.12
C LEU A 62 -1.03 5.60 -10.06
N SER A 63 -0.72 6.88 -10.21
CA SER A 63 0.37 7.32 -11.07
C SER A 63 1.72 6.84 -10.56
N GLN A 64 1.96 6.95 -9.27
CA GLN A 64 3.21 6.51 -8.66
C GLN A 64 3.33 4.99 -8.65
N GLY A 65 2.22 4.31 -8.41
CA GLY A 65 2.21 2.86 -8.43
C GLY A 65 2.53 2.28 -9.79
N GLY A 66 2.22 3.02 -10.85
CA GLY A 66 2.44 2.55 -12.21
C GLY A 66 3.81 2.83 -12.77
N ALA A 67 4.57 3.75 -12.17
CA ALA A 67 5.82 4.23 -12.77
C ALA A 67 7.04 3.93 -11.91
N GLY A 68 7.42 4.87 -11.07
CA GLY A 68 8.69 4.81 -10.37
C GLY A 68 8.80 3.66 -9.37
N VAL A 69 7.72 3.34 -8.72
CA VAL A 69 7.72 2.32 -7.67
C VAL A 69 7.54 0.92 -8.26
N ALA A 70 6.90 0.82 -9.40
CA ALA A 70 6.56 -0.47 -10.00
C ALA A 70 7.79 -1.33 -10.33
N CYS A 71 8.90 -0.73 -10.63
CA CYS A 71 10.12 -1.46 -10.98
C CYS A 71 10.67 -2.28 -9.83
N ALA A 72 10.40 -1.88 -8.59
CA ALA A 72 10.85 -2.60 -7.40
C ALA A 72 9.67 -3.12 -6.61
N CYS A 73 8.53 -3.24 -7.24
CA CYS A 73 7.25 -3.48 -6.58
C CYS A 73 7.06 -4.93 -6.22
N GLU A 74 6.74 -5.18 -4.97
CA GLU A 74 6.38 -6.50 -4.47
C GLU A 74 4.87 -6.69 -4.43
N GLY A 75 4.10 -5.62 -4.50
CA GLY A 75 2.65 -5.67 -4.43
C GLY A 75 1.98 -4.82 -5.49
N GLY A 76 0.74 -5.13 -5.78
CA GLY A 76 -0.12 -4.35 -6.65
C GLY A 76 -1.17 -3.58 -5.86
N LEU A 77 -1.71 -2.53 -6.46
CA LEU A 77 -2.78 -1.76 -5.85
C LEU A 77 -4.14 -2.41 -6.11
N ALA A 78 -4.97 -2.37 -5.11
CA ALA A 78 -6.33 -2.87 -5.19
C ALA A 78 -7.23 -2.08 -4.24
N ILE A 79 -8.53 -2.28 -4.36
CA ILE A 79 -9.49 -1.74 -3.41
C ILE A 79 -10.07 -2.92 -2.64
N ASP A 80 -9.95 -2.88 -1.32
CA ASP A 80 -10.53 -3.90 -0.47
C ASP A 80 -12.04 -3.79 -0.51
N PRO A 81 -12.77 -4.84 -0.89
CA PRO A 81 -14.23 -4.76 -1.01
C PRO A 81 -14.95 -4.58 0.32
N ASP A 82 -14.34 -5.01 1.41
CA ASP A 82 -14.95 -4.93 2.74
C ASP A 82 -14.71 -3.57 3.40
N THR A 83 -13.47 -3.11 3.38
CA THR A 83 -13.09 -1.86 4.04
C THR A 83 -13.14 -0.65 3.12
N ARG A 84 -13.11 -0.87 1.80
CA ARG A 84 -13.06 0.17 0.77
C ARG A 84 -11.76 0.97 0.79
N CYS A 85 -10.77 0.49 1.52
CA CYS A 85 -9.43 1.09 1.51
C CYS A 85 -8.71 0.76 0.22
N VAL A 86 -7.86 1.68 -0.22
CA VAL A 86 -6.87 1.36 -1.26
C VAL A 86 -5.73 0.63 -0.57
N VAL A 87 -5.39 -0.54 -1.07
CA VAL A 87 -4.42 -1.44 -0.42
C VAL A 87 -3.34 -1.87 -1.39
N LEU A 88 -2.16 -2.18 -0.84
CA LEU A 88 -1.14 -2.94 -1.54
C LEU A 88 -1.36 -4.41 -1.23
N VAL A 89 -1.41 -5.24 -2.25
CA VAL A 89 -1.65 -6.67 -2.13
C VAL A 89 -0.48 -7.45 -2.70
N SER A 90 -0.06 -8.46 -1.95
CA SER A 90 0.96 -9.41 -2.39
C SER A 90 0.51 -10.82 -2.03
N TRP A 91 1.05 -11.81 -2.71
CA TRP A 91 0.72 -13.21 -2.47
C TRP A 91 1.99 -14.04 -2.43
N ILE A 92 2.07 -14.93 -1.46
CA ILE A 92 3.21 -15.83 -1.30
C ILE A 92 2.69 -17.27 -1.37
N PRO A 93 3.24 -18.09 -2.28
CA PRO A 93 2.82 -19.49 -2.37
C PRO A 93 3.32 -20.31 -1.17
N ASP A 94 2.55 -21.32 -0.81
CA ASP A 94 3.01 -22.31 0.16
C ASP A 94 4.06 -23.24 -0.48
N PRO A 95 5.00 -23.73 0.30
CA PRO A 95 5.21 -23.47 1.72
C PRO A 95 5.94 -22.13 1.91
N CYS A 96 5.54 -21.40 2.95
CA CYS A 96 6.26 -20.20 3.34
C CYS A 96 6.46 -20.21 4.86
N ASN A 97 7.52 -19.56 5.30
CA ASN A 97 7.85 -19.50 6.72
C ASN A 97 7.65 -18.07 7.25
N PRO A 98 7.65 -17.89 8.60
CA PRO A 98 7.46 -16.56 9.17
C PRO A 98 8.48 -15.53 8.70
N THR A 99 9.70 -15.93 8.43
CA THR A 99 10.75 -15.03 7.95
C THR A 99 10.39 -14.47 6.57
N GLN A 100 9.90 -15.31 5.68
CA GLN A 100 9.47 -14.87 4.35
C GLN A 100 8.30 -13.90 4.43
N LEU A 101 7.34 -14.16 5.31
CA LEU A 101 6.21 -13.28 5.53
C LEU A 101 6.66 -11.92 6.04
N LEU A 102 7.57 -11.94 7.00
CA LEU A 102 8.08 -10.71 7.59
C LEU A 102 8.84 -9.86 6.56
N GLU A 103 9.69 -10.49 5.78
CA GLU A 103 10.44 -9.81 4.72
C GLU A 103 9.49 -9.18 3.68
N ARG A 104 8.45 -9.92 3.30
CA ARG A 104 7.49 -9.41 2.34
C ARG A 104 6.69 -8.24 2.90
N LEU A 105 6.31 -8.32 4.17
CA LEU A 105 5.62 -7.21 4.84
C LEU A 105 6.51 -5.98 4.94
N GLU A 106 7.79 -6.15 5.23
CA GLU A 106 8.74 -5.04 5.24
C GLU A 106 8.82 -4.36 3.88
N ARG A 107 8.88 -5.15 2.82
CA ARG A 107 8.92 -4.60 1.46
C ARG A 107 7.64 -3.85 1.13
N LEU A 108 6.49 -4.39 1.51
CA LEU A 108 5.22 -3.69 1.30
C LEU A 108 5.18 -2.39 2.10
N ALA A 109 5.64 -2.40 3.34
CA ALA A 109 5.68 -1.21 4.17
C ALA A 109 6.59 -0.14 3.58
N ASN A 110 7.74 -0.54 3.07
CA ASN A 110 8.67 0.37 2.41
C ASN A 110 8.08 0.93 1.11
N GLN A 111 7.42 0.10 0.35
CA GLN A 111 6.73 0.51 -0.87
C GLN A 111 5.63 1.52 -0.56
N ARG A 112 4.83 1.24 0.46
CA ARG A 112 3.79 2.15 0.94
C ARG A 112 4.37 3.51 1.33
N ALA A 113 5.43 3.49 2.13
CA ALA A 113 6.07 4.72 2.59
C ALA A 113 6.58 5.56 1.41
N ALA A 114 7.20 4.90 0.44
CA ALA A 114 7.68 5.58 -0.77
C ALA A 114 6.52 6.17 -1.58
N MET A 115 5.45 5.42 -1.74
CA MET A 115 4.26 5.88 -2.47
C MET A 115 3.63 7.09 -1.80
N LEU A 116 3.46 7.06 -0.48
CA LEU A 116 2.87 8.17 0.25
C LEU A 116 3.76 9.42 0.21
N SER A 117 5.06 9.24 0.29
CA SER A 117 6.00 10.34 0.18
C SER A 117 5.93 11.01 -1.20
N LEU A 118 5.92 10.21 -2.26
CA LEU A 118 5.81 10.70 -3.62
C LEU A 118 4.45 11.35 -3.87
N MET A 119 3.39 10.78 -3.31
CA MET A 119 2.04 11.33 -3.41
C MET A 119 1.98 12.72 -2.78
N GLN A 120 2.53 12.89 -1.59
CA GLN A 120 2.55 14.18 -0.91
C GLN A 120 3.33 15.21 -1.71
N THR A 121 4.45 14.83 -2.28
CA THR A 121 5.25 15.69 -3.13
C THR A 121 4.46 16.12 -4.36
N SER A 122 3.79 15.20 -5.02
CA SER A 122 2.97 15.49 -6.19
C SER A 122 1.83 16.45 -5.88
N ILE A 123 1.10 16.20 -4.80
CA ILE A 123 -0.02 17.04 -4.39
C ILE A 123 0.47 18.42 -4.01
N ARG A 124 1.57 18.50 -3.26
CA ARG A 124 2.15 19.76 -2.85
C ARG A 124 2.61 20.59 -4.05
N SER A 125 3.24 19.96 -5.01
CA SER A 125 3.66 20.61 -6.23
C SER A 125 2.47 21.13 -7.02
N ALA A 126 1.41 20.35 -7.11
CA ALA A 126 0.20 20.75 -7.81
C ALA A 126 -0.49 21.93 -7.13
N THR A 127 -0.47 21.98 -5.80
CA THR A 127 -1.12 23.07 -5.05
C THR A 127 -0.31 24.34 -5.05
N THR A 128 1.00 24.25 -4.96
CA THR A 128 1.86 25.42 -4.85
C THR A 128 2.27 25.98 -6.19
N SER A 129 2.11 25.22 -7.25
CA SER A 129 2.56 25.63 -8.56
C SER A 129 1.66 26.76 -9.11
N PRO A 130 2.22 27.89 -9.43
CA PRO A 130 1.48 28.95 -10.08
C PRO A 130 1.22 28.68 -11.55
N SER A 131 1.55 27.54 -12.01
CA SER A 131 1.38 27.16 -13.40
C SER A 131 -0.04 27.29 -13.89
N ARG A 132 -0.98 27.31 -12.97
CA ARG A 132 -2.36 27.61 -13.32
C ARG A 132 -2.49 28.95 -13.99
N SER A 133 -1.71 29.88 -13.50
CA SER A 133 -1.67 31.21 -14.12
C SER A 133 -1.09 31.12 -15.52
N THR A 134 -0.13 30.26 -15.67
CA THR A 134 0.49 30.02 -16.96
C THR A 134 -0.52 29.50 -17.98
N LEU A 135 -1.44 28.70 -17.51
CA LEU A 135 -2.50 28.24 -18.40
C LEU A 135 -3.30 29.33 -19.00
N LYS A 136 -3.43 30.45 -18.30
CA LYS A 136 -4.12 31.59 -18.84
C LYS A 136 -3.34 32.25 -19.96
N THR A 137 -2.03 32.32 -19.78
CA THR A 137 -1.20 32.93 -20.81
C THR A 137 -1.18 32.13 -22.06
N TRP A 138 -1.50 30.86 -21.96
CA TRP A 138 -1.49 30.07 -23.10
C TRP A 138 -2.83 29.99 -23.82
N GLN A 139 -3.79 30.62 -23.36
CA GLN A 139 -5.06 30.60 -24.06
C GLN A 139 -4.88 31.09 -25.48
N PRO A 140 -5.28 30.31 -26.44
CA PRO A 140 -5.10 30.65 -27.83
C PRO A 140 -6.02 31.79 -28.19
N GLY A 141 -5.65 32.52 -29.18
CA GLY A 141 -6.43 33.66 -29.61
C GLY A 141 -6.15 34.90 -28.81
N VAL A 142 -5.38 34.76 -27.84
CA VAL A 142 -4.98 35.88 -27.02
C VAL A 142 -3.75 36.50 -27.61
#